data_c7aca307e65d1e95e3c3b935124ff41c
#
_entry.id   c7aca307e65d1e95e3c3b935124ff41c
#
_cell.length_a   1.000
_cell.length_b   1.000
_cell.length_c   1.000
_cell.angle_alpha   90.00
_cell.angle_beta   90.00
_cell.angle_gamma   90.00
#
_symmetry.space_group_name_H-M   'P 1'
#
loop_
_entity.id
_entity.type
_entity.pdbx_description
1 polymer ?
#
loop_
_entity_poly.entity_id
_entity_poly.type
_entity_poly.pdbx_seq_one_letter_code
_entity_poly.pdbx_strand_id
1 'polypeptide(L)'
;TSQNRWPSLRFDVQAINGLFSPLFVAGFYYKTFMWPASFWEKVYEPLIRRAAGLGRAALEADPDHYEKCWAHCDVLVIGAGPAGLAAALTAARTGARVILADENFVLGGRCLAERRTIDGQPAADWAAQAIGELHSMPDVRLFPRTTVFGVFDDGVYGAVERVNDHLPVPPEFQPRQRVWRFIAKQTVLASGSIERPLVFGNNDLPGIMLAGAVRTYLTRYAVLPGRRAVV
;
A
#
# COMPACT_ATOMS: atom_id res chain seq x y z
N THR A 1 2.94 5.04 -21.73
CA THR A 1 2.55 5.55 -20.40
C THR A 1 3.11 6.94 -20.16
N SER A 2 2.45 7.74 -19.33
CA SER A 2 2.89 9.11 -19.00
C SER A 2 4.29 9.18 -18.38
N GLN A 3 4.79 8.11 -17.81
CA GLN A 3 6.13 8.01 -17.21
C GLN A 3 7.24 7.84 -18.24
N ASN A 4 6.97 7.18 -19.35
CA ASN A 4 7.98 6.75 -20.32
C ASN A 4 7.87 7.49 -21.66
N ARG A 5 7.11 8.57 -21.71
CA ARG A 5 6.98 9.40 -22.91
C ARG A 5 8.29 10.08 -23.30
N TRP A 6 8.50 10.23 -24.60
CA TRP A 6 9.62 11.00 -25.12
C TRP A 6 9.29 11.53 -26.51
N PRO A 7 9.57 12.82 -26.83
CA PRO A 7 10.07 13.87 -25.94
C PRO A 7 8.99 14.57 -25.13
N SER A 8 7.69 14.40 -25.42
CA SER A 8 6.60 15.07 -24.71
C SER A 8 5.32 14.26 -24.69
N LEU A 9 4.32 14.65 -23.86
CA LEU A 9 2.99 14.03 -23.83
C LEU A 9 2.20 14.23 -25.15
N ARG A 10 2.46 15.33 -25.87
CA ARG A 10 1.78 15.60 -27.14
C ARG A 10 2.39 14.84 -28.32
N PHE A 11 3.67 14.53 -28.23
CA PHE A 11 4.40 13.83 -29.25
C PHE A 11 5.29 12.79 -28.57
N ASP A 12 4.80 11.57 -28.53
CA ASP A 12 5.49 10.46 -27.88
C ASP A 12 5.95 9.46 -28.95
N VAL A 13 7.25 9.47 -29.22
CA VAL A 13 7.87 8.52 -30.17
C VAL A 13 7.69 7.07 -29.70
N GLN A 14 7.61 6.84 -28.39
CA GLN A 14 7.42 5.49 -27.86
C GLN A 14 6.01 4.93 -28.11
N ALA A 15 5.05 5.77 -28.52
CA ALA A 15 3.73 5.30 -28.94
C ALA A 15 3.79 4.34 -30.14
N ILE A 16 4.90 4.34 -30.89
CA ILE A 16 5.15 3.35 -31.96
C ILE A 16 5.13 1.91 -31.43
N ASN A 17 5.46 1.71 -30.15
CA ASN A 17 5.36 0.39 -29.51
C ASN A 17 3.94 -0.16 -29.51
N GLY A 18 2.92 0.71 -29.56
CA GLY A 18 1.53 0.31 -29.71
C GLY A 18 1.24 -0.41 -31.03
N LEU A 19 1.93 -0.05 -32.10
CA LEU A 19 1.80 -0.73 -33.42
C LEU A 19 2.38 -2.15 -33.38
N PHE A 20 3.37 -2.37 -32.52
CA PHE A 20 4.01 -3.67 -32.32
C PHE A 20 3.39 -4.47 -31.16
N SER A 21 2.28 -4.00 -30.57
CA SER A 21 1.63 -4.66 -29.44
C SER A 21 1.31 -6.15 -29.67
N PRO A 22 0.95 -6.63 -30.89
CA PRO A 22 0.74 -8.06 -31.14
C PRO A 22 2.00 -8.91 -30.93
N LEU A 23 3.19 -8.30 -31.00
CA LEU A 23 4.48 -8.98 -30.76
C LEU A 23 4.85 -9.01 -29.27
N PHE A 24 4.23 -8.14 -28.48
CA PHE A 24 4.48 -8.00 -27.04
C PHE A 24 3.45 -8.72 -26.16
N VAL A 25 3.08 -9.94 -26.57
CA VAL A 25 2.21 -10.80 -25.77
C VAL A 25 2.90 -11.25 -24.49
N ALA A 26 2.15 -11.76 -23.52
CA ALA A 26 2.70 -12.29 -22.28
C ALA A 26 3.87 -13.25 -22.53
N GLY A 27 5.00 -13.02 -21.85
CA GLY A 27 6.23 -13.79 -22.05
C GLY A 27 7.03 -13.44 -23.29
N PHE A 28 6.79 -12.29 -23.91
CA PHE A 28 7.50 -11.87 -25.13
C PHE A 28 9.02 -11.84 -25.00
N TYR A 29 9.57 -11.56 -23.80
CA TYR A 29 11.04 -11.59 -23.60
C TYR A 29 11.63 -12.97 -23.84
N TYR A 30 10.90 -14.04 -23.49
CA TYR A 30 11.35 -15.42 -23.68
C TYR A 30 11.23 -15.90 -25.11
N LYS A 31 10.56 -15.17 -25.99
CA LYS A 31 10.34 -15.52 -27.37
C LYS A 31 11.08 -14.60 -28.34
N THR A 32 10.95 -13.29 -28.15
CA THR A 32 11.40 -12.27 -29.11
C THR A 32 12.85 -11.88 -28.89
N PHE A 33 13.32 -11.81 -27.64
CA PHE A 33 14.66 -11.28 -27.32
C PHE A 33 15.66 -12.33 -26.85
N MET A 34 15.38 -13.61 -27.06
CA MET A 34 16.30 -14.69 -26.69
C MET A 34 17.35 -15.01 -27.73
N TRP A 35 17.27 -14.42 -28.89
CA TRP A 35 18.26 -14.66 -29.96
C TRP A 35 18.84 -13.34 -30.50
N PRO A 36 20.18 -13.24 -30.64
CA PRO A 36 21.18 -14.14 -30.02
C PRO A 36 21.19 -13.99 -28.50
N ALA A 37 21.39 -15.09 -27.76
CA ALA A 37 21.32 -15.10 -26.29
C ALA A 37 22.31 -14.12 -25.64
N SER A 38 23.49 -13.91 -26.24
CA SER A 38 24.50 -12.95 -25.77
C SER A 38 24.07 -11.49 -25.80
N PHE A 39 22.99 -11.17 -26.53
CA PHE A 39 22.46 -9.80 -26.63
C PHE A 39 21.50 -9.47 -25.48
N TRP A 40 21.02 -10.47 -24.75
CA TRP A 40 20.07 -10.20 -23.67
C TRP A 40 20.64 -9.21 -22.66
N GLU A 41 21.78 -9.52 -22.05
CA GLU A 41 22.39 -8.65 -21.02
C GLU A 41 22.98 -7.35 -21.56
N LYS A 42 23.50 -7.38 -22.80
CA LYS A 42 24.24 -6.25 -23.35
C LYS A 42 23.40 -5.25 -24.12
N VAL A 43 22.28 -5.69 -24.69
CA VAL A 43 21.48 -4.87 -25.60
C VAL A 43 20.02 -4.81 -25.17
N TYR A 44 19.34 -5.98 -25.09
CA TYR A 44 17.90 -5.99 -24.92
C TYR A 44 17.47 -5.55 -23.52
N GLU A 45 18.06 -6.13 -22.47
CA GLU A 45 17.73 -5.79 -21.09
C GLU A 45 17.96 -4.30 -20.78
N PRO A 46 19.12 -3.69 -21.10
CA PRO A 46 19.34 -2.27 -20.86
C PRO A 46 18.35 -1.35 -21.58
N LEU A 47 17.98 -1.69 -22.82
CA LEU A 47 17.00 -0.92 -23.59
C LEU A 47 15.59 -1.06 -22.99
N ILE A 48 15.17 -2.28 -22.67
CA ILE A 48 13.87 -2.55 -22.07
C ILE A 48 13.77 -1.90 -20.70
N ARG A 49 14.80 -2.03 -19.87
CA ARG A 49 14.89 -1.40 -18.54
C ARG A 49 14.75 0.12 -18.64
N ARG A 50 15.46 0.74 -19.57
CA ARG A 50 15.39 2.18 -19.81
C ARG A 50 14.00 2.60 -20.29
N ALA A 51 13.44 1.86 -21.24
CA ALA A 51 12.09 2.12 -21.77
C ALA A 51 11.00 1.91 -20.71
N ALA A 52 11.17 0.96 -19.80
CA ALA A 52 10.27 0.71 -18.69
C ALA A 52 10.43 1.72 -17.53
N GLY A 53 11.46 2.56 -17.55
CA GLY A 53 11.70 3.54 -16.48
C GLY A 53 12.16 2.92 -15.16
N LEU A 54 12.75 1.73 -15.19
CA LEU A 54 13.19 1.01 -13.98
C LEU A 54 14.46 1.57 -13.33
N GLY A 55 15.14 2.52 -14.00
CA GLY A 55 16.38 3.12 -13.48
C GLY A 55 17.56 2.13 -13.42
N ARG A 56 18.51 2.44 -12.56
CA ARG A 56 19.68 1.60 -12.27
C ARG A 56 19.66 1.19 -10.82
N ALA A 57 20.07 -0.02 -10.53
CA ALA A 57 20.29 -0.45 -9.15
C ALA A 57 21.38 0.40 -8.50
N ALA A 58 21.21 0.74 -7.23
CA ALA A 58 22.28 1.36 -6.44
C ALA A 58 23.41 0.33 -6.26
N LEU A 59 24.66 0.79 -6.46
CA LEU A 59 25.85 -0.04 -6.23
C LEU A 59 26.55 0.31 -4.92
N GLU A 60 26.08 1.35 -4.26
CA GLU A 60 26.57 1.78 -2.95
C GLU A 60 25.91 0.94 -1.85
N ALA A 61 26.63 0.76 -0.74
CA ALA A 61 26.07 0.10 0.44
C ALA A 61 24.87 0.92 0.96
N ASP A 62 23.84 0.21 1.38
CA ASP A 62 22.67 0.83 2.00
C ASP A 62 23.08 1.40 3.38
N PRO A 63 22.99 2.73 3.59
CA PRO A 63 23.36 3.36 4.86
C PRO A 63 22.28 3.20 5.93
N ASP A 64 21.10 2.71 5.58
CA ASP A 64 19.96 2.61 6.49
C ASP A 64 20.08 1.42 7.44
N HIS A 65 19.46 1.56 8.60
CA HIS A 65 19.36 0.51 9.61
C HIS A 65 17.98 -0.14 9.57
N TYR A 66 17.96 -1.46 9.77
CA TYR A 66 16.74 -2.28 9.77
C TYR A 66 16.73 -3.16 11.02
N GLU A 67 15.56 -3.29 11.64
CA GLU A 67 15.40 -4.09 12.85
C GLU A 67 14.50 -5.31 12.61
N LYS A 68 14.73 -6.35 13.39
CA LYS A 68 13.88 -7.54 13.46
C LYS A 68 13.33 -7.66 14.88
N CYS A 69 12.02 -7.66 15.00
CA CYS A 69 11.32 -7.59 16.28
C CYS A 69 10.27 -8.70 16.40
N TRP A 70 9.94 -9.02 17.66
CA TRP A 70 8.91 -9.99 18.00
C TRP A 70 7.88 -9.34 18.90
N ALA A 71 6.62 -9.71 18.72
CA ALA A 71 5.55 -9.33 19.62
C ALA A 71 4.52 -10.45 19.74
N HIS A 72 3.95 -10.60 20.93
CA HIS A 72 2.98 -11.60 21.25
C HIS A 72 1.67 -10.95 21.65
N CYS A 73 0.54 -11.50 21.19
CA CYS A 73 -0.79 -11.04 21.55
C CYS A 73 -1.79 -12.20 21.67
N ASP A 74 -2.92 -11.93 22.29
CA ASP A 74 -4.03 -12.86 22.30
C ASP A 74 -4.85 -12.70 21.01
N VAL A 75 -5.02 -11.45 20.55
CA VAL A 75 -5.72 -11.14 19.31
C VAL A 75 -4.90 -10.17 18.43
N LEU A 76 -4.63 -10.60 17.20
CA LEU A 76 -4.11 -9.74 16.16
C LEU A 76 -5.26 -9.27 15.27
N VAL A 77 -5.41 -7.96 15.11
CA VAL A 77 -6.37 -7.36 14.19
C VAL A 77 -5.61 -6.74 13.02
N ILE A 78 -5.91 -7.19 11.80
CA ILE A 78 -5.26 -6.72 10.57
C ILE A 78 -6.22 -5.81 9.82
N GLY A 79 -5.91 -4.52 9.82
CA GLY A 79 -6.72 -3.44 9.26
C GLY A 79 -7.49 -2.66 10.33
N ALA A 80 -7.30 -1.35 10.35
CA ALA A 80 -7.91 -0.42 11.31
C ALA A 80 -9.07 0.39 10.71
N GLY A 81 -9.83 -0.21 9.80
CA GLY A 81 -11.13 0.29 9.37
C GLY A 81 -12.20 0.10 10.44
N PRO A 82 -13.47 0.45 10.17
CA PRO A 82 -14.54 0.34 11.17
C PRO A 82 -14.69 -1.06 11.77
N ALA A 83 -14.58 -2.09 10.95
CA ALA A 83 -14.66 -3.49 11.42
C ALA A 83 -13.49 -3.86 12.35
N GLY A 84 -12.26 -3.46 11.96
CA GLY A 84 -11.07 -3.74 12.76
C GLY A 84 -11.05 -2.96 14.08
N LEU A 85 -11.46 -1.70 14.07
CA LEU A 85 -11.58 -0.89 15.29
C LEU A 85 -12.61 -1.48 16.25
N ALA A 86 -13.78 -1.88 15.75
CA ALA A 86 -14.82 -2.54 16.57
C ALA A 86 -14.32 -3.87 17.14
N ALA A 87 -13.64 -4.69 16.34
CA ALA A 87 -13.07 -5.96 16.80
C ALA A 87 -11.99 -5.75 17.86
N ALA A 88 -11.08 -4.79 17.64
CA ALA A 88 -10.03 -4.47 18.60
C ALA A 88 -10.58 -3.97 19.93
N LEU A 89 -11.57 -3.05 19.90
CA LEU A 89 -12.26 -2.57 21.11
C LEU A 89 -12.94 -3.70 21.86
N THR A 90 -13.66 -4.56 21.14
CA THR A 90 -14.37 -5.69 21.75
C THR A 90 -13.39 -6.63 22.46
N ALA A 91 -12.29 -6.99 21.80
CA ALA A 91 -11.26 -7.83 22.40
C ALA A 91 -10.55 -7.15 23.58
N ALA A 92 -10.16 -5.88 23.41
CA ALA A 92 -9.42 -5.15 24.44
C ALA A 92 -10.25 -4.94 25.72
N ARG A 93 -11.54 -4.66 25.61
CA ARG A 93 -12.46 -4.52 26.76
C ARG A 93 -12.63 -5.80 27.56
N THR A 94 -12.29 -6.97 27.01
CA THR A 94 -12.28 -8.24 27.78
C THR A 94 -10.95 -8.47 28.51
N GLY A 95 -9.98 -7.55 28.39
CA GLY A 95 -8.65 -7.69 28.98
C GLY A 95 -7.68 -8.51 28.13
N ALA A 96 -7.98 -8.76 26.85
CA ALA A 96 -7.07 -9.42 25.94
C ALA A 96 -5.92 -8.49 25.52
N ARG A 97 -4.73 -9.06 25.34
CA ARG A 97 -3.61 -8.35 24.70
C ARG A 97 -3.89 -8.26 23.21
N VAL A 98 -4.05 -7.02 22.71
CA VAL A 98 -4.43 -6.77 21.31
C VAL A 98 -3.30 -6.08 20.57
N ILE A 99 -3.01 -6.57 19.37
CA ILE A 99 -2.22 -5.83 18.35
C ILE A 99 -3.18 -5.47 17.23
N LEU A 100 -3.24 -4.17 16.90
CA LEU A 100 -3.96 -3.64 15.74
C LEU A 100 -2.94 -3.08 14.76
N ALA A 101 -2.82 -3.68 13.57
CA ALA A 101 -1.89 -3.27 12.53
C ALA A 101 -2.64 -2.75 11.30
N ASP A 102 -2.18 -1.63 10.74
CA ASP A 102 -2.72 -1.04 9.50
C ASP A 102 -1.59 -0.43 8.68
N GLU A 103 -1.68 -0.57 7.37
CA GLU A 103 -0.67 -0.03 6.43
C GLU A 103 -0.68 1.50 6.31
N ASN A 104 -1.79 2.15 6.69
CA ASN A 104 -1.91 3.59 6.64
C ASN A 104 -1.22 4.27 7.82
N PHE A 105 -0.80 5.52 7.59
CA PHE A 105 -0.21 6.36 8.64
C PHE A 105 -1.25 6.96 9.58
N VAL A 106 -2.53 6.97 9.20
CA VAL A 106 -3.68 7.34 10.05
C VAL A 106 -4.66 6.19 10.05
N LEU A 107 -4.97 5.67 11.24
CA LEU A 107 -5.94 4.62 11.44
C LEU A 107 -7.36 5.16 11.21
N GLY A 108 -8.31 4.29 10.87
CA GLY A 108 -9.72 4.66 10.62
C GLY A 108 -10.24 4.18 9.27
N GLY A 109 -9.35 3.81 8.34
CA GLY A 109 -9.73 3.27 7.05
C GLY A 109 -10.73 4.15 6.29
N ARG A 110 -11.83 3.56 5.83
CA ARG A 110 -12.87 4.30 5.08
C ARG A 110 -13.63 5.33 5.90
N CYS A 111 -13.64 5.25 7.23
CA CYS A 111 -14.25 6.29 8.08
C CYS A 111 -13.67 7.68 7.79
N LEU A 112 -12.40 7.76 7.37
CA LEU A 112 -11.72 9.02 7.07
C LEU A 112 -12.12 9.65 5.73
N ALA A 113 -12.74 8.85 4.85
CA ALA A 113 -13.09 9.29 3.49
C ALA A 113 -14.59 9.24 3.20
N GLU A 114 -15.41 8.72 4.10
CA GLU A 114 -16.84 8.56 3.90
C GLU A 114 -17.64 9.46 4.85
N ARG A 115 -18.63 10.17 4.28
CA ARG A 115 -19.58 10.99 5.05
C ARG A 115 -20.72 10.12 5.58
N ARG A 116 -20.37 9.10 6.39
CA ARG A 116 -21.32 8.21 7.05
C ARG A 116 -21.35 8.49 8.54
N THR A 117 -22.39 8.04 9.21
CA THR A 117 -22.49 8.04 10.66
C THR A 117 -22.36 6.63 11.22
N ILE A 118 -21.72 6.50 12.38
CA ILE A 118 -21.65 5.30 13.20
C ILE A 118 -22.09 5.72 14.60
N ASP A 119 -23.02 5.01 15.18
CA ASP A 119 -23.59 5.31 16.52
C ASP A 119 -24.06 6.78 16.66
N GLY A 120 -24.65 7.33 15.59
CA GLY A 120 -25.20 8.68 15.58
C GLY A 120 -24.19 9.83 15.43
N GLN A 121 -22.90 9.54 15.30
CA GLN A 121 -21.83 10.52 15.10
C GLN A 121 -21.12 10.32 13.76
N PRO A 122 -20.42 11.33 13.20
CA PRO A 122 -19.61 11.19 12.00
C PRO A 122 -18.62 10.02 12.15
N ALA A 123 -18.47 9.20 11.11
CA ALA A 123 -17.64 8.01 11.17
C ALA A 123 -16.17 8.32 11.49
N ALA A 124 -15.66 9.48 11.06
CA ALA A 124 -14.30 9.92 11.39
C ALA A 124 -14.14 10.20 12.89
N ASP A 125 -15.14 10.83 13.51
CA ASP A 125 -15.13 11.14 14.95
C ASP A 125 -15.24 9.86 15.78
N TRP A 126 -16.12 8.94 15.36
CA TRP A 126 -16.21 7.61 15.97
C TRP A 126 -14.88 6.86 15.90
N ALA A 127 -14.21 6.88 14.74
CA ALA A 127 -12.92 6.23 14.61
C ALA A 127 -11.84 6.87 15.49
N ALA A 128 -11.82 8.20 15.58
CA ALA A 128 -10.89 8.92 16.47
C ALA A 128 -11.13 8.58 17.94
N GLN A 129 -12.38 8.51 18.36
CA GLN A 129 -12.75 8.08 19.73
C GLN A 129 -12.31 6.64 20.00
N ALA A 130 -12.60 5.72 19.08
CA ALA A 130 -12.21 4.31 19.20
C ALA A 130 -10.70 4.14 19.32
N ILE A 131 -9.93 4.87 18.50
CA ILE A 131 -8.46 4.88 18.56
C ILE A 131 -7.95 5.45 19.89
N GLY A 132 -8.56 6.56 20.35
CA GLY A 132 -8.22 7.16 21.64
C GLY A 132 -8.46 6.20 22.81
N GLU A 133 -9.58 5.48 22.83
CA GLU A 133 -9.87 4.46 23.83
C GLU A 133 -8.84 3.32 23.78
N LEU A 134 -8.57 2.76 22.59
CA LEU A 134 -7.57 1.70 22.40
C LEU A 134 -6.18 2.14 22.86
N HIS A 135 -5.79 3.38 22.55
CA HIS A 135 -4.49 3.92 22.94
C HIS A 135 -4.32 4.08 24.46
N SER A 136 -5.42 4.26 25.20
CA SER A 136 -5.40 4.36 26.66
C SER A 136 -5.28 3.01 27.38
N MET A 137 -5.46 1.89 26.67
CA MET A 137 -5.43 0.55 27.26
C MET A 137 -4.00 -0.01 27.28
N PRO A 138 -3.48 -0.45 28.44
CA PRO A 138 -2.08 -0.86 28.58
C PRO A 138 -1.71 -2.13 27.78
N ASP A 139 -2.67 -3.01 27.56
CA ASP A 139 -2.49 -4.28 26.84
C ASP A 139 -2.78 -4.17 25.33
N VAL A 140 -2.96 -2.95 24.81
CA VAL A 140 -3.20 -2.69 23.39
C VAL A 140 -1.99 -2.02 22.76
N ARG A 141 -1.57 -2.54 21.60
CA ARG A 141 -0.52 -1.95 20.78
C ARG A 141 -1.06 -1.61 19.40
N LEU A 142 -0.96 -0.34 19.03
CA LEU A 142 -1.35 0.16 17.71
C LEU A 142 -0.11 0.27 16.82
N PHE A 143 -0.18 -0.34 15.64
CA PHE A 143 0.87 -0.34 14.63
C PHE A 143 0.38 0.32 13.34
N PRO A 144 0.38 1.66 13.25
CA PRO A 144 0.18 2.35 11.98
C PRO A 144 1.37 2.11 11.06
N ARG A 145 1.22 2.37 9.75
CA ARG A 145 2.26 2.19 8.72
C ARG A 145 2.85 0.77 8.68
N THR A 146 2.08 -0.22 9.12
CA THR A 146 2.53 -1.60 9.27
C THR A 146 1.72 -2.51 8.38
N THR A 147 2.37 -3.08 7.40
CA THR A 147 1.78 -4.03 6.45
C THR A 147 2.03 -5.46 6.91
N VAL A 148 0.98 -6.20 7.22
CA VAL A 148 1.06 -7.64 7.45
C VAL A 148 1.08 -8.31 6.08
N PHE A 149 2.19 -8.97 5.76
CA PHE A 149 2.44 -9.52 4.41
C PHE A 149 2.38 -11.04 4.35
N GLY A 150 2.38 -11.72 5.47
CA GLY A 150 2.42 -13.18 5.49
C GLY A 150 1.82 -13.80 6.73
N VAL A 151 1.28 -14.99 6.53
CA VAL A 151 0.78 -15.89 7.57
C VAL A 151 1.60 -17.17 7.49
N PHE A 152 2.14 -17.62 8.59
CA PHE A 152 2.99 -18.79 8.72
C PHE A 152 2.39 -19.77 9.73
N ASP A 153 3.00 -20.91 9.87
CA ASP A 153 2.55 -21.92 10.83
C ASP A 153 2.59 -21.40 12.27
N ASP A 154 1.85 -22.05 13.15
CA ASP A 154 1.79 -21.81 14.59
C ASP A 154 1.36 -20.37 14.98
N GLY A 155 0.51 -19.73 14.17
CA GLY A 155 -0.02 -18.40 14.46
C GLY A 155 1.01 -17.28 14.34
N VAL A 156 2.05 -17.48 13.54
CA VAL A 156 3.07 -16.48 13.26
C VAL A 156 2.67 -15.63 12.05
N TYR A 157 2.76 -14.31 12.19
CA TYR A 157 2.48 -13.35 11.14
C TYR A 157 3.70 -12.47 10.88
N GLY A 158 4.09 -12.34 9.61
CA GLY A 158 5.14 -11.42 9.20
C GLY A 158 4.56 -10.05 8.88
N ALA A 159 5.17 -9.00 9.43
CA ALA A 159 4.78 -7.63 9.13
C ALA A 159 6.00 -6.72 8.94
N VAL A 160 5.84 -5.68 8.11
CA VAL A 160 6.83 -4.61 7.93
C VAL A 160 6.23 -3.30 8.43
N GLU A 161 6.86 -2.75 9.45
CA GLU A 161 6.59 -1.40 9.95
C GLU A 161 7.51 -0.40 9.23
N ARG A 162 6.92 0.58 8.57
CA ARG A 162 7.63 1.68 7.90
C ARG A 162 7.87 2.82 8.88
N VAL A 163 8.93 2.72 9.67
CA VAL A 163 9.19 3.66 10.77
C VAL A 163 9.54 5.04 10.22
N ASN A 164 10.58 5.13 9.39
CA ASN A 164 11.13 6.37 8.87
C ASN A 164 11.25 6.43 7.33
N ASP A 165 10.51 5.62 6.61
CA ASP A 165 10.48 5.62 5.12
C ASP A 165 10.08 6.97 4.52
N HIS A 166 9.32 7.75 5.26
CA HIS A 166 8.83 9.07 4.85
C HIS A 166 9.87 10.18 5.00
N LEU A 167 11.01 9.89 5.64
CA LEU A 167 12.09 10.84 5.82
C LEU A 167 13.22 10.57 4.83
N PRO A 168 13.82 11.62 4.23
CA PRO A 168 14.98 11.45 3.36
C PRO A 168 16.14 10.76 4.10
N VAL A 169 16.38 11.15 5.35
CA VAL A 169 17.37 10.55 6.24
C VAL A 169 16.69 10.22 7.56
N PRO A 170 16.72 8.96 8.00
CA PRO A 170 16.22 8.57 9.31
C PRO A 170 16.99 9.28 10.43
N PRO A 171 16.37 9.57 11.59
CA PRO A 171 17.09 10.04 12.76
C PRO A 171 18.15 9.03 13.21
N GLU A 172 19.22 9.52 13.84
CA GLU A 172 20.28 8.69 14.39
C GLU A 172 19.72 7.64 15.36
N PHE A 173 20.22 6.41 15.28
CA PHE A 173 19.78 5.25 16.07
C PHE A 173 18.30 4.81 15.85
N GLN A 174 17.64 5.32 14.81
CA GLN A 174 16.30 4.84 14.44
C GLN A 174 16.34 4.02 13.15
N PRO A 175 15.63 2.90 13.08
CA PRO A 175 15.58 2.11 11.86
C PRO A 175 14.72 2.80 10.79
N ARG A 176 15.00 2.52 9.53
CA ARG A 176 14.12 2.86 8.44
C ARG A 176 12.85 2.03 8.49
N GLN A 177 13.02 0.73 8.67
CA GLN A 177 11.93 -0.24 8.78
C GLN A 177 12.21 -1.26 9.87
N ARG A 178 11.13 -1.87 10.38
CA ARG A 178 11.16 -3.05 11.25
C ARG A 178 10.41 -4.20 10.62
N VAL A 179 11.03 -5.35 10.63
CA VAL A 179 10.33 -6.61 10.33
C VAL A 179 9.85 -7.20 11.66
N TRP A 180 8.55 -7.29 11.78
CA TRP A 180 7.90 -7.88 12.95
C TRP A 180 7.50 -9.33 12.68
N ARG A 181 7.67 -10.16 13.70
CA ARG A 181 7.00 -11.44 13.83
C ARG A 181 5.97 -11.32 14.94
N PHE A 182 4.72 -11.19 14.57
CA PHE A 182 3.61 -11.22 15.51
C PHE A 182 3.21 -12.68 15.75
N ILE A 183 3.10 -13.07 17.03
CA ILE A 183 2.61 -14.38 17.43
C ILE A 183 1.27 -14.15 18.10
N ALA A 184 0.20 -14.63 17.47
CA ALA A 184 -1.17 -14.40 17.88
C ALA A 184 -1.90 -15.72 18.15
N LYS A 185 -2.72 -15.77 19.22
CA LYS A 185 -3.60 -16.91 19.48
C LYS A 185 -4.79 -16.92 18.54
N GLN A 186 -5.33 -15.74 18.22
CA GLN A 186 -6.44 -15.52 17.31
C GLN A 186 -6.16 -14.32 16.42
N THR A 187 -6.73 -14.34 15.22
CA THR A 187 -6.57 -13.22 14.27
C THR A 187 -7.89 -12.84 13.65
N VAL A 188 -8.09 -11.53 13.54
CA VAL A 188 -9.22 -10.92 12.82
C VAL A 188 -8.69 -10.23 11.57
N LEU A 189 -9.07 -10.72 10.41
CA LEU A 189 -8.75 -10.10 9.12
C LEU A 189 -9.83 -9.08 8.77
N ALA A 190 -9.50 -7.80 8.89
CA ALA A 190 -10.38 -6.65 8.63
C ALA A 190 -9.79 -5.70 7.58
N SER A 191 -9.06 -6.25 6.60
CA SER A 191 -8.31 -5.51 5.57
C SER A 191 -9.18 -4.73 4.58
N GLY A 192 -10.51 -4.89 4.64
CA GLY A 192 -11.44 -4.22 3.74
C GLY A 192 -11.41 -4.78 2.32
N SER A 193 -11.68 -3.92 1.36
CA SER A 193 -11.71 -4.28 -0.06
C SER A 193 -11.14 -3.16 -0.93
N ILE A 194 -10.54 -3.54 -2.05
CA ILE A 194 -10.03 -2.65 -3.08
C ILE A 194 -11.01 -2.62 -4.24
N GLU A 195 -11.36 -1.42 -4.71
CA GLU A 195 -12.18 -1.25 -5.90
C GLU A 195 -11.42 -1.76 -7.12
N ARG A 196 -12.08 -2.54 -7.96
CA ARG A 196 -11.52 -3.00 -9.24
C ARG A 196 -11.91 -2.04 -10.34
N PRO A 197 -10.95 -1.55 -11.15
CA PRO A 197 -11.27 -0.73 -12.32
C PRO A 197 -12.01 -1.58 -13.36
N LEU A 198 -12.98 -0.98 -14.03
CA LEU A 198 -13.61 -1.56 -15.20
C LEU A 198 -12.65 -1.46 -16.40
N VAL A 199 -12.65 -2.50 -17.23
CA VAL A 199 -11.84 -2.54 -18.46
C VAL A 199 -12.68 -1.97 -19.60
N PHE A 200 -12.22 -0.85 -20.17
CA PHE A 200 -12.79 -0.23 -21.36
C PHE A 200 -11.68 0.51 -22.14
N GLY A 201 -11.94 0.88 -23.36
CA GLY A 201 -10.95 1.58 -24.19
C GLY A 201 -10.48 2.88 -23.51
N ASN A 202 -9.16 3.08 -23.47
CA ASN A 202 -8.49 4.25 -22.87
C ASN A 202 -8.70 4.43 -21.35
N ASN A 203 -9.03 3.36 -20.61
CA ASN A 203 -9.20 3.44 -19.15
C ASN A 203 -7.90 3.77 -18.39
N ASP A 204 -6.76 3.81 -19.07
CA ASP A 204 -5.45 4.17 -18.55
C ASP A 204 -5.08 5.65 -18.76
N LEU A 205 -5.97 6.43 -19.37
CA LEU A 205 -5.72 7.86 -19.57
C LEU A 205 -5.80 8.65 -18.25
N PRO A 206 -4.98 9.72 -18.11
CA PRO A 206 -5.07 10.62 -16.98
C PRO A 206 -6.48 11.19 -16.81
N GLY A 207 -6.97 11.18 -15.58
CA GLY A 207 -8.31 11.65 -15.23
C GLY A 207 -9.35 10.55 -15.09
N ILE A 208 -9.04 9.31 -15.50
CA ILE A 208 -9.88 8.15 -15.21
C ILE A 208 -9.50 7.60 -13.84
N MET A 209 -10.44 7.64 -12.92
CA MET A 209 -10.21 7.34 -11.51
C MET A 209 -11.33 6.47 -10.93
N LEU A 210 -10.99 5.64 -9.96
CA LEU A 210 -11.98 4.93 -9.16
C LEU A 210 -12.77 5.91 -8.28
N ALA A 211 -14.04 5.64 -8.07
CA ALA A 211 -14.93 6.50 -7.28
C ALA A 211 -14.42 6.68 -5.84
N GLY A 212 -13.88 5.63 -5.23
CA GLY A 212 -13.25 5.70 -3.91
C GLY A 212 -12.02 6.59 -3.87
N ALA A 213 -11.22 6.60 -4.94
CA ALA A 213 -10.07 7.49 -5.05
C ALA A 213 -10.50 8.95 -5.12
N VAL A 214 -11.46 9.29 -5.98
CA VAL A 214 -12.02 10.66 -6.09
C VAL A 214 -12.54 11.13 -4.74
N ARG A 215 -13.33 10.30 -4.06
CA ARG A 215 -13.88 10.61 -2.74
C ARG A 215 -12.77 10.84 -1.71
N THR A 216 -11.75 10.00 -1.68
CA THR A 216 -10.62 10.14 -0.77
C THR A 216 -9.86 11.44 -1.00
N TYR A 217 -9.61 11.81 -2.25
CA TYR A 217 -8.99 13.11 -2.56
C TYR A 217 -9.82 14.28 -2.03
N LEU A 218 -11.14 14.25 -2.25
CA LEU A 218 -12.03 15.33 -1.81
C LEU A 218 -12.16 15.41 -0.29
N THR A 219 -12.43 14.29 0.37
CA THR A 219 -12.83 14.30 1.78
C THR A 219 -11.67 14.24 2.74
N ARG A 220 -10.64 13.45 2.43
CA ARG A 220 -9.48 13.26 3.31
C ARG A 220 -8.37 14.28 3.06
N TYR A 221 -8.17 14.65 1.79
CA TYR A 221 -7.04 15.50 1.40
C TYR A 221 -7.45 16.90 0.93
N ALA A 222 -8.76 17.21 0.86
CA ALA A 222 -9.28 18.48 0.36
C ALA A 222 -8.77 18.84 -1.03
N VAL A 223 -8.48 17.84 -1.87
CA VAL A 223 -7.99 18.00 -3.24
C VAL A 223 -9.14 17.75 -4.20
N LEU A 224 -9.40 18.69 -5.11
CA LEU A 224 -10.39 18.56 -6.17
C LEU A 224 -9.76 17.88 -7.40
N PRO A 225 -10.07 16.61 -7.73
CA PRO A 225 -9.48 15.90 -8.86
C PRO A 225 -9.88 16.46 -10.22
N GLY A 226 -11.02 17.16 -10.31
CA GLY A 226 -11.52 17.76 -11.53
C GLY A 226 -12.78 18.57 -11.27
N ARG A 227 -13.14 19.45 -12.21
CA ARG A 227 -14.35 20.31 -12.12
C ARG A 227 -15.59 19.66 -12.71
N ARG A 228 -15.44 18.61 -13.51
CA ARG A 228 -16.51 17.85 -14.14
C ARG A 228 -16.23 16.37 -13.91
N ALA A 229 -17.26 15.62 -13.58
CA ALA A 229 -17.20 14.16 -13.48
C ALA A 229 -18.22 13.57 -14.46
N VAL A 230 -17.80 12.48 -15.10
CA VAL A 230 -18.68 11.60 -15.88
C VAL A 230 -18.64 10.25 -15.18
N VAL A 231 -19.81 9.70 -14.87
CA VAL A 231 -19.97 8.42 -14.15
C VAL A 231 -20.66 7.42 -15.05
#